data_21801854fa7c800c22bfee436ef0912d
#
_entry.id   21801854fa7c800c22bfee436ef0912d
#
_cell.length_a   1.000
_cell.length_b   1.000
_cell.length_c   1.000
_cell.angle_alpha   90.00
_cell.angle_beta   90.00
_cell.angle_gamma   90.00
#
_symmetry.space_group_name_H-M   'P 1'
#
loop_
_entity.id
_entity.type
_entity.pdbx_description
1 polymer ?
#
loop_
_entity_poly.entity_id
_entity_poly.type
_entity_poly.pdbx_seq_one_letter_code
_entity_poly.pdbx_strand_id
1 'polypeptide(L)'
;MTDIAIVTAVRTPIGSFRGAFAPLSAVDLGAAVVRGLLERCQLPAAAVDELIFGQVLTAGCGQNPARQTALRAGLPVDTPAVTVNLVCGSGLKAVQQAVQAIRCGDAGIVIAGGQESMSNAPYLMHGARDGLRFGHASLQDSMIQDGLWDAFNDYHMGITAENLADAFDISRERQDAFAASSQRKAAAAIAAGRFREEIVPVSVPQGKKPPRVVTDDEQPRPETSEQQLAQLRPAFRPADGSVTAGNASSLNDGAAAVLLMRVDKARELGLPVLARIVSSAVAGVDPSVMGIGPVSACRQALQRAGWTLDEVDLIEANEAFAVQALAVGQLLEWDSEKVNVNGGAIALGHPIGASGCRIIVSLVHEMQRRGASKGLATLCGGGGQGIAMTLQR
;
A
#
# COMPACT_ATOMS: atom_id res chain seq x y z
N MET A 1 17.73 20.36 9.19
CA MET A 1 17.20 19.62 8.00
C MET A 1 15.92 20.30 7.55
N THR A 2 15.62 20.34 6.26
CA THR A 2 14.39 20.94 5.74
C THR A 2 13.19 20.05 6.10
N ASP A 3 12.23 20.61 6.84
CA ASP A 3 11.01 19.90 7.24
C ASP A 3 10.04 19.77 6.06
N ILE A 4 9.66 18.56 5.74
CA ILE A 4 8.71 18.25 4.66
C ILE A 4 7.35 17.95 5.25
N ALA A 5 6.34 18.68 4.79
CA ALA A 5 4.96 18.54 5.18
C ALA A 5 4.19 17.60 4.25
N ILE A 6 3.32 16.78 4.83
CA ILE A 6 2.14 16.21 4.16
C ILE A 6 1.02 17.21 4.36
N VAL A 7 0.52 17.80 3.28
CA VAL A 7 -0.55 18.81 3.35
C VAL A 7 -1.93 18.25 2.97
N THR A 8 -1.95 17.17 2.20
CA THR A 8 -3.16 16.45 1.84
C THR A 8 -2.83 14.97 1.67
N ALA A 9 -3.73 14.11 2.12
CA ALA A 9 -3.57 12.67 2.04
C ALA A 9 -4.93 12.04 1.69
N VAL A 10 -5.00 11.28 0.59
CA VAL A 10 -6.26 10.69 0.10
C VAL A 10 -6.01 9.33 -0.55
N ARG A 11 -7.06 8.51 -0.60
CA ARG A 11 -7.08 7.24 -1.31
C ARG A 11 -8.41 7.00 -2.03
N THR A 12 -8.43 6.13 -3.00
CA THR A 12 -9.68 5.55 -3.50
C THR A 12 -10.25 4.58 -2.46
N PRO A 13 -11.51 4.18 -2.54
CA PRO A 13 -11.93 2.89 -1.99
C PRO A 13 -11.01 1.78 -2.51
N ILE A 14 -10.92 0.68 -1.79
CA ILE A 14 -10.19 -0.52 -2.23
C ILE A 14 -11.19 -1.50 -2.83
N GLY A 15 -11.03 -1.80 -4.13
CA GLY A 15 -11.84 -2.77 -4.85
C GLY A 15 -11.35 -4.18 -4.64
N SER A 16 -12.27 -5.13 -4.60
CA SER A 16 -11.96 -6.57 -4.63
C SER A 16 -11.48 -6.99 -6.01
N PHE A 17 -10.71 -8.08 -6.07
CA PHE A 17 -10.30 -8.68 -7.34
C PHE A 17 -11.51 -8.97 -8.22
N ARG A 18 -11.51 -8.46 -9.46
CA ARG A 18 -12.63 -8.53 -10.40
C ARG A 18 -13.94 -7.92 -9.88
N GLY A 19 -13.86 -7.06 -8.87
CA GLY A 19 -14.97 -6.36 -8.24
C GLY A 19 -15.31 -5.02 -8.92
N ALA A 20 -15.68 -4.04 -8.09
CA ALA A 20 -16.20 -2.75 -8.55
C ALA A 20 -15.27 -2.01 -9.52
N PHE A 21 -13.95 -2.15 -9.36
CA PHE A 21 -12.95 -1.46 -10.18
C PHE A 21 -12.43 -2.28 -11.37
N ALA A 22 -12.94 -3.49 -11.62
CA ALA A 22 -12.51 -4.30 -12.76
C ALA A 22 -12.53 -3.57 -14.13
N PRO A 23 -13.45 -2.61 -14.40
CA PRO A 23 -13.44 -1.84 -15.65
C PRO A 23 -12.38 -0.74 -15.71
N LEU A 24 -11.67 -0.44 -14.61
CA LEU A 24 -10.73 0.68 -14.52
C LEU A 24 -9.28 0.18 -14.51
N SER A 25 -8.43 0.84 -15.27
CA SER A 25 -6.98 0.62 -15.19
C SER A 25 -6.40 1.23 -13.92
N ALA A 26 -5.17 0.82 -13.55
CA ALA A 26 -4.42 1.47 -12.46
C ALA A 26 -4.27 2.98 -12.70
N VAL A 27 -4.07 3.38 -13.95
CA VAL A 27 -3.97 4.80 -14.36
C VAL A 27 -5.29 5.56 -14.12
N ASP A 28 -6.45 4.93 -14.34
CA ASP A 28 -7.75 5.56 -14.06
C ASP A 28 -7.93 5.82 -12.56
N LEU A 29 -7.57 4.83 -11.72
CA LEU A 29 -7.61 4.95 -10.26
C LEU A 29 -6.62 6.01 -9.76
N GLY A 30 -5.39 6.00 -10.27
CA GLY A 30 -4.39 7.01 -9.98
C GLY A 30 -4.83 8.41 -10.36
N ALA A 31 -5.41 8.58 -11.55
CA ALA A 31 -5.93 9.88 -11.99
C ALA A 31 -7.10 10.36 -11.12
N ALA A 32 -7.97 9.46 -10.68
CA ALA A 32 -9.07 9.79 -9.77
C ALA A 32 -8.54 10.30 -8.41
N VAL A 33 -7.56 9.61 -7.81
CA VAL A 33 -7.00 10.02 -6.52
C VAL A 33 -6.25 11.34 -6.62
N VAL A 34 -5.50 11.58 -7.71
CA VAL A 34 -4.77 12.85 -7.93
C VAL A 34 -5.74 14.02 -8.10
N ARG A 35 -6.82 13.87 -8.88
CA ARG A 35 -7.86 14.91 -8.99
C ARG A 35 -8.49 15.21 -7.64
N GLY A 36 -8.93 14.18 -6.91
CA GLY A 36 -9.53 14.38 -5.58
C GLY A 36 -8.58 15.00 -4.57
N LEU A 37 -7.26 14.72 -4.67
CA LEU A 37 -6.25 15.35 -3.85
C LEU A 37 -6.15 16.87 -4.14
N LEU A 38 -6.06 17.25 -5.41
CA LEU A 38 -5.98 18.66 -5.83
C LEU A 38 -7.27 19.43 -5.49
N GLU A 39 -8.43 18.82 -5.71
CA GLU A 39 -9.72 19.41 -5.34
C GLU A 39 -9.82 19.66 -3.83
N ARG A 40 -9.35 18.72 -3.01
CA ARG A 40 -9.40 18.83 -1.55
C ARG A 40 -8.52 19.95 -1.00
N CYS A 41 -7.34 20.14 -1.54
CA CYS A 41 -6.45 21.23 -1.11
C CYS A 41 -6.62 22.52 -1.91
N GLN A 42 -7.49 22.53 -2.93
CA GLN A 42 -7.73 23.68 -3.81
C GLN A 42 -6.44 24.23 -4.45
N LEU A 43 -5.47 23.35 -4.67
CA LEU A 43 -4.22 23.72 -5.32
C LEU A 43 -4.36 23.62 -6.84
N PRO A 44 -3.97 24.65 -7.62
CA PRO A 44 -3.95 24.55 -9.07
C PRO A 44 -3.01 23.43 -9.54
N ALA A 45 -3.43 22.65 -10.52
CA ALA A 45 -2.61 21.57 -11.07
C ALA A 45 -1.23 22.06 -11.58
N ALA A 46 -1.17 23.29 -12.08
CA ALA A 46 0.06 23.94 -12.55
C ALA A 46 1.08 24.26 -11.43
N ALA A 47 0.70 24.12 -10.16
CA ALA A 47 1.62 24.31 -9.05
C ALA A 47 2.42 23.04 -8.70
N VAL A 48 2.09 21.90 -9.31
CA VAL A 48 2.75 20.63 -9.06
C VAL A 48 3.99 20.49 -9.95
N ASP A 49 5.15 20.35 -9.33
CA ASP A 49 6.43 20.23 -10.04
C ASP A 49 6.70 18.81 -10.54
N GLU A 50 6.26 17.78 -9.80
CA GLU A 50 6.52 16.38 -10.15
C GLU A 50 5.44 15.43 -9.59
N LEU A 51 5.21 14.29 -10.28
CA LEU A 51 4.41 13.18 -9.78
C LEU A 51 5.25 11.90 -9.70
N ILE A 52 5.32 11.27 -8.52
CA ILE A 52 6.06 10.03 -8.28
C ILE A 52 5.08 8.96 -7.78
N PHE A 53 4.80 7.94 -8.61
CA PHE A 53 3.83 6.90 -8.27
C PHE A 53 4.43 5.50 -8.31
N GLY A 54 4.11 4.71 -7.27
CA GLY A 54 4.35 3.28 -7.24
C GLY A 54 3.36 2.50 -8.10
N GLN A 55 3.85 1.54 -8.86
CA GLN A 55 3.04 0.50 -9.50
C GLN A 55 3.92 -0.72 -9.75
N VAL A 56 3.40 -1.91 -9.46
CA VAL A 56 4.12 -3.18 -9.60
C VAL A 56 3.79 -3.85 -10.92
N LEU A 57 2.50 -4.01 -11.21
CA LEU A 57 2.01 -4.73 -12.38
C LEU A 57 1.89 -3.76 -13.56
N THR A 58 2.98 -3.61 -14.30
CA THR A 58 3.09 -2.64 -15.40
C THR A 58 2.98 -3.27 -16.78
N ALA A 59 2.93 -4.61 -16.89
CA ALA A 59 2.78 -5.31 -18.16
C ALA A 59 1.49 -4.87 -18.87
N GLY A 60 1.59 -4.47 -20.14
CA GLY A 60 0.44 -4.02 -20.93
C GLY A 60 -0.14 -2.65 -20.57
N CYS A 61 0.37 -1.96 -19.55
CA CYS A 61 -0.14 -0.64 -19.12
C CYS A 61 0.31 0.53 -20.02
N GLY A 62 1.16 0.28 -21.00
CA GLY A 62 1.74 1.34 -21.84
C GLY A 62 2.97 1.98 -21.20
N GLN A 63 3.45 3.06 -21.80
CA GLN A 63 4.65 3.75 -21.34
C GLN A 63 4.39 4.52 -20.06
N ASN A 64 5.23 4.31 -19.03
CA ASN A 64 5.26 5.08 -17.79
C ASN A 64 3.85 5.38 -17.21
N PRO A 65 3.22 4.43 -16.52
CA PRO A 65 1.87 4.61 -15.98
C PRO A 65 1.70 5.87 -15.11
N ALA A 66 2.71 6.25 -14.34
CA ALA A 66 2.67 7.49 -13.56
C ALA A 66 2.54 8.73 -14.45
N ARG A 67 3.23 8.75 -15.60
CA ARG A 67 3.08 9.85 -16.58
C ARG A 67 1.68 9.90 -17.18
N GLN A 68 1.11 8.75 -17.49
CA GLN A 68 -0.27 8.67 -17.97
C GLN A 68 -1.24 9.18 -16.90
N THR A 69 -1.01 8.82 -15.64
CA THR A 69 -1.80 9.30 -14.49
C THR A 69 -1.73 10.82 -14.36
N ALA A 70 -0.54 11.41 -14.42
CA ALA A 70 -0.33 12.86 -14.35
C ALA A 70 -1.18 13.60 -15.40
N LEU A 71 -1.04 13.21 -16.66
CA LEU A 71 -1.76 13.84 -17.76
C LEU A 71 -3.28 13.61 -17.68
N ARG A 72 -3.70 12.39 -17.35
CA ARG A 72 -5.13 12.06 -17.20
C ARG A 72 -5.77 12.75 -15.99
N ALA A 73 -5.00 13.07 -14.97
CA ALA A 73 -5.44 13.86 -13.84
C ALA A 73 -5.55 15.37 -14.13
N GLY A 74 -4.99 15.83 -15.25
CA GLY A 74 -5.00 17.23 -15.65
C GLY A 74 -3.77 18.03 -15.21
N LEU A 75 -2.67 17.35 -14.80
CA LEU A 75 -1.40 18.05 -14.60
C LEU A 75 -0.85 18.55 -15.93
N PRO A 76 -0.12 19.66 -15.95
CA PRO A 76 0.50 20.21 -17.13
C PRO A 76 1.41 19.24 -17.87
N VAL A 77 1.59 19.44 -19.18
CA VAL A 77 2.45 18.57 -20.00
C VAL A 77 3.93 18.68 -19.66
N ASP A 78 4.33 19.74 -19.04
CA ASP A 78 5.69 20.00 -18.55
C ASP A 78 5.96 19.44 -17.16
N THR A 79 4.92 19.00 -16.41
CA THR A 79 5.09 18.31 -15.12
C THR A 79 5.65 16.89 -15.35
N PRO A 80 6.90 16.58 -15.00
CA PRO A 80 7.47 15.23 -15.14
C PRO A 80 6.79 14.23 -14.21
N ALA A 81 6.92 12.93 -14.56
CA ALA A 81 6.42 11.87 -13.70
C ALA A 81 7.25 10.59 -13.82
N VAL A 82 7.36 9.83 -12.74
CA VAL A 82 8.12 8.58 -12.70
C VAL A 82 7.33 7.46 -12.02
N THR A 83 7.39 6.26 -12.58
CA THR A 83 6.84 5.04 -11.99
C THR A 83 7.92 4.29 -11.22
N VAL A 84 7.64 3.95 -9.95
CA VAL A 84 8.55 3.30 -9.02
C VAL A 84 8.07 1.89 -8.70
N ASN A 85 8.97 0.93 -8.68
CA ASN A 85 8.69 -0.43 -8.25
C ASN A 85 9.65 -0.87 -7.13
N LEU A 86 9.12 -1.08 -5.94
CA LEU A 86 9.72 -1.75 -4.78
C LEU A 86 8.75 -2.82 -4.26
N VAL A 87 8.08 -3.52 -5.18
CA VAL A 87 6.97 -4.45 -4.90
C VAL A 87 5.95 -3.79 -3.98
N CYS A 88 5.52 -4.42 -2.87
CA CYS A 88 4.52 -3.83 -1.95
C CYS A 88 4.96 -2.47 -1.37
N GLY A 89 6.27 -2.21 -1.29
CA GLY A 89 6.85 -0.96 -0.81
C GLY A 89 6.77 0.23 -1.77
N SER A 90 6.32 0.04 -3.01
CA SER A 90 6.39 1.03 -4.09
C SER A 90 5.76 2.38 -3.73
N GLY A 91 4.55 2.39 -3.17
CA GLY A 91 3.86 3.62 -2.79
C GLY A 91 4.58 4.40 -1.69
N LEU A 92 5.16 3.72 -0.69
CA LEU A 92 5.94 4.37 0.36
C LEU A 92 7.32 4.82 -0.16
N LYS A 93 7.90 4.06 -1.10
CA LYS A 93 9.13 4.44 -1.80
C LYS A 93 8.95 5.70 -2.64
N ALA A 94 7.82 5.85 -3.31
CA ALA A 94 7.45 7.07 -4.03
C ALA A 94 7.41 8.28 -3.08
N VAL A 95 6.80 8.14 -1.90
CA VAL A 95 6.81 9.20 -0.87
C VAL A 95 8.24 9.52 -0.40
N GLN A 96 9.08 8.50 -0.18
CA GLN A 96 10.49 8.69 0.18
C GLN A 96 11.26 9.47 -0.89
N GLN A 97 11.07 9.14 -2.17
CA GLN A 97 11.74 9.84 -3.28
C GLN A 97 11.28 11.30 -3.40
N ALA A 98 9.98 11.57 -3.22
CA ALA A 98 9.46 12.92 -3.19
C ALA A 98 10.09 13.78 -2.09
N VAL A 99 10.24 13.21 -0.88
CA VAL A 99 10.98 13.87 0.21
C VAL A 99 12.43 14.18 -0.19
N GLN A 100 13.10 13.26 -0.89
CA GLN A 100 14.46 13.44 -1.37
C GLN A 100 14.54 14.54 -2.43
N ALA A 101 13.64 14.53 -3.43
CA ALA A 101 13.57 15.55 -4.49
C ALA A 101 13.38 16.96 -3.90
N ILE A 102 12.46 17.12 -2.95
CA ILE A 102 12.20 18.41 -2.30
C ILE A 102 13.42 18.85 -1.45
N ARG A 103 14.05 17.93 -0.73
CA ARG A 103 15.25 18.24 0.07
C ARG A 103 16.46 18.61 -0.78
N CYS A 104 16.62 18.00 -1.95
CA CYS A 104 17.69 18.33 -2.91
C CYS A 104 17.43 19.62 -3.70
N GLY A 105 16.19 20.13 -3.68
CA GLY A 105 15.80 21.32 -4.42
C GLY A 105 15.43 21.05 -5.89
N ASP A 106 15.27 19.79 -6.28
CA ASP A 106 14.87 19.38 -7.63
C ASP A 106 13.40 19.71 -7.89
N ALA A 107 12.56 19.69 -6.85
CA ALA A 107 11.14 20.02 -6.90
C ALA A 107 10.70 20.73 -5.61
N GLY A 108 9.67 21.55 -5.68
CA GLY A 108 9.10 22.26 -4.53
C GLY A 108 7.80 21.64 -4.02
N ILE A 109 6.94 21.21 -4.94
CA ILE A 109 5.61 20.63 -4.66
C ILE A 109 5.48 19.31 -5.43
N VAL A 110 5.39 18.18 -4.72
CA VAL A 110 5.37 16.85 -5.31
C VAL A 110 4.13 16.08 -4.88
N ILE A 111 3.43 15.48 -5.84
CA ILE A 111 2.42 14.46 -5.57
C ILE A 111 3.10 13.10 -5.57
N ALA A 112 3.05 12.38 -4.45
CA ALA A 112 3.61 11.05 -4.34
C ALA A 112 2.55 10.05 -3.89
N GLY A 113 2.66 8.81 -4.39
CA GLY A 113 1.69 7.79 -4.03
C GLY A 113 1.90 6.49 -4.75
N GLY A 114 0.78 5.82 -5.04
CA GLY A 114 0.81 4.59 -5.81
C GLY A 114 -0.57 4.18 -6.28
N GLN A 115 -0.58 3.31 -7.27
CA GLN A 115 -1.76 2.80 -7.93
C GLN A 115 -1.54 1.34 -8.29
N GLU A 116 -2.61 0.55 -8.31
CA GLU A 116 -2.57 -0.83 -8.77
C GLU A 116 -3.93 -1.26 -9.30
N SER A 117 -3.94 -2.08 -10.32
CA SER A 117 -5.11 -2.85 -10.75
C SER A 117 -4.69 -4.29 -10.96
N MET A 118 -4.84 -5.11 -9.91
CA MET A 118 -4.54 -6.53 -9.97
C MET A 118 -5.57 -7.26 -10.85
N SER A 119 -6.79 -6.72 -10.95
CA SER A 119 -7.85 -7.23 -11.82
C SER A 119 -7.50 -7.17 -13.30
N ASN A 120 -6.64 -6.26 -13.71
CA ASN A 120 -6.30 -6.03 -15.12
C ASN A 120 -4.87 -6.50 -15.49
N ALA A 121 -4.19 -7.24 -14.61
CA ALA A 121 -2.91 -7.84 -14.93
C ALA A 121 -3.07 -8.85 -16.09
N PRO A 122 -2.31 -8.73 -17.18
CA PRO A 122 -2.45 -9.60 -18.33
C PRO A 122 -1.75 -10.94 -18.15
N TYR A 123 -2.10 -11.91 -18.98
CA TYR A 123 -1.30 -13.11 -19.16
C TYR A 123 -0.20 -12.88 -20.19
N LEU A 124 0.98 -13.45 -19.95
CA LEU A 124 2.18 -13.33 -20.77
C LEU A 124 2.46 -14.63 -21.52
N MET A 125 2.88 -14.51 -22.76
CA MET A 125 3.37 -15.63 -23.57
C MET A 125 4.86 -15.43 -23.87
N HIS A 126 5.71 -16.14 -23.16
CA HIS A 126 7.15 -16.13 -23.42
C HIS A 126 7.53 -16.88 -24.71
N GLY A 127 8.63 -16.48 -25.34
CA GLY A 127 9.14 -17.11 -26.57
C GLY A 127 8.32 -16.83 -27.84
N ALA A 128 7.23 -16.08 -27.77
CA ALA A 128 6.38 -15.79 -28.93
C ALA A 128 7.10 -15.03 -30.05
N ARG A 129 8.12 -14.22 -29.75
CA ARG A 129 8.92 -13.48 -30.75
C ARG A 129 9.75 -14.39 -31.65
N ASP A 130 10.18 -15.56 -31.14
CA ASP A 130 10.95 -16.54 -31.88
C ASP A 130 10.06 -17.51 -32.66
N GLY A 131 8.74 -17.37 -32.53
CA GLY A 131 7.71 -18.20 -33.14
C GLY A 131 7.45 -19.48 -32.33
N LEU A 132 6.21 -19.90 -32.30
CA LEU A 132 5.76 -21.15 -31.70
C LEU A 132 5.83 -22.25 -32.76
N ARG A 133 6.96 -22.94 -32.87
CA ARG A 133 7.24 -23.84 -34.01
C ARG A 133 6.57 -25.20 -33.85
N PHE A 134 6.75 -25.88 -32.71
CA PHE A 134 6.24 -27.23 -32.47
C PHE A 134 6.07 -27.47 -30.96
N GLY A 135 4.93 -28.07 -30.57
CA GLY A 135 4.60 -28.39 -29.17
C GLY A 135 3.63 -27.38 -28.56
N HIS A 136 3.30 -27.59 -27.28
CA HIS A 136 2.39 -26.75 -26.51
C HIS A 136 3.08 -25.48 -26.02
N ALA A 137 2.31 -24.39 -25.91
CA ALA A 137 2.73 -23.15 -25.25
C ALA A 137 1.85 -22.90 -24.01
N SER A 138 2.43 -22.31 -22.97
CA SER A 138 1.72 -21.91 -21.77
C SER A 138 1.61 -20.38 -21.68
N LEU A 139 0.54 -19.91 -21.06
CA LEU A 139 0.40 -18.52 -20.65
C LEU A 139 0.77 -18.40 -19.16
N GLN A 140 1.52 -17.37 -18.81
CA GLN A 140 1.88 -17.07 -17.42
C GLN A 140 1.08 -15.86 -16.94
N ASP A 141 0.49 -15.95 -15.76
CA ASP A 141 -0.20 -14.83 -15.11
C ASP A 141 0.84 -13.82 -14.61
N SER A 142 0.83 -12.61 -15.19
CA SER A 142 1.79 -11.56 -14.80
C SER A 142 1.59 -11.09 -13.36
N MET A 143 0.38 -11.20 -12.82
CA MET A 143 0.12 -10.86 -11.42
C MET A 143 0.88 -11.79 -10.48
N ILE A 144 0.88 -13.10 -10.78
CA ILE A 144 1.67 -14.08 -10.03
C ILE A 144 3.15 -13.85 -10.29
N GLN A 145 3.56 -13.82 -11.55
CA GLN A 145 4.97 -13.76 -11.94
C GLN A 145 5.71 -12.53 -11.41
N ASP A 146 5.09 -11.34 -11.52
CA ASP A 146 5.75 -10.06 -11.21
C ASP A 146 5.44 -9.56 -9.79
N GLY A 147 4.32 -10.02 -9.19
CA GLY A 147 3.84 -9.50 -7.91
C GLY A 147 3.87 -10.48 -6.75
N LEU A 148 3.68 -11.79 -7.01
CA LEU A 148 3.41 -12.79 -5.97
C LEU A 148 4.36 -13.98 -5.97
N TRP A 149 5.35 -14.01 -6.86
CA TRP A 149 6.34 -15.08 -6.97
C TRP A 149 7.71 -14.66 -6.43
N ASP A 150 8.30 -15.49 -5.59
CA ASP A 150 9.68 -15.30 -5.18
C ASP A 150 10.62 -15.82 -6.28
N ALA A 151 11.23 -14.87 -7.00
CA ALA A 151 12.13 -15.17 -8.11
C ALA A 151 13.46 -15.81 -7.69
N PHE A 152 13.81 -15.77 -6.40
CA PHE A 152 15.06 -16.31 -5.85
C PHE A 152 14.92 -17.76 -5.43
N ASN A 153 13.76 -18.13 -4.87
CA ASN A 153 13.49 -19.46 -4.33
C ASN A 153 12.47 -20.25 -5.17
N ASP A 154 11.94 -19.64 -6.24
CA ASP A 154 11.02 -20.25 -7.21
C ASP A 154 9.73 -20.82 -6.58
N TYR A 155 9.06 -19.99 -5.75
CA TYR A 155 7.78 -20.34 -5.14
C TYR A 155 6.90 -19.09 -4.87
N HIS A 156 5.62 -19.32 -4.59
CA HIS A 156 4.68 -18.25 -4.27
C HIS A 156 5.01 -17.57 -2.93
N MET A 157 4.77 -16.25 -2.82
CA MET A 157 4.98 -15.46 -1.59
C MET A 157 4.34 -16.08 -0.34
N GLY A 158 3.25 -16.84 -0.49
CA GLY A 158 2.63 -17.58 0.61
C GLY A 158 3.55 -18.62 1.27
N ILE A 159 4.53 -19.16 0.54
CA ILE A 159 5.54 -20.05 1.13
C ILE A 159 6.49 -19.28 2.05
N THR A 160 6.83 -18.03 1.70
CA THR A 160 7.62 -17.17 2.61
C THR A 160 6.88 -16.90 3.92
N ALA A 161 5.55 -16.85 3.87
CA ALA A 161 4.72 -16.72 5.06
C ALA A 161 4.71 -18.01 5.90
N GLU A 162 4.60 -19.18 5.27
CA GLU A 162 4.73 -20.46 5.97
C GLU A 162 6.13 -20.64 6.60
N ASN A 163 7.19 -20.17 5.93
CA ASN A 163 8.54 -20.17 6.51
C ASN A 163 8.62 -19.34 7.81
N LEU A 164 7.87 -18.24 7.87
CA LEU A 164 7.77 -17.45 9.12
C LEU A 164 6.97 -18.16 10.21
N ALA A 165 5.91 -18.91 9.83
CA ALA A 165 5.16 -19.70 10.79
C ALA A 165 6.08 -20.72 11.50
N ASP A 166 6.91 -21.41 10.72
CA ASP A 166 7.89 -22.39 11.23
C ASP A 166 8.99 -21.71 12.05
N ALA A 167 9.58 -20.63 11.53
CA ALA A 167 10.73 -19.96 12.14
C ALA A 167 10.40 -19.27 13.47
N PHE A 168 9.17 -18.79 13.66
CA PHE A 168 8.74 -18.03 14.84
C PHE A 168 7.69 -18.74 15.68
N ASP A 169 7.41 -20.02 15.41
CA ASP A 169 6.40 -20.83 16.10
C ASP A 169 5.04 -20.12 16.23
N ILE A 170 4.55 -19.62 15.09
CA ILE A 170 3.26 -18.91 15.02
C ILE A 170 2.19 -19.86 14.53
N SER A 171 1.34 -20.31 15.45
CA SER A 171 0.29 -21.28 15.14
C SER A 171 -0.80 -20.70 14.21
N ARG A 172 -1.56 -21.60 13.60
CA ARG A 172 -2.74 -21.28 12.77
C ARG A 172 -3.79 -20.49 13.56
N GLU A 173 -4.06 -20.88 14.81
CA GLU A 173 -5.04 -20.23 15.67
C GLU A 173 -4.67 -18.77 15.95
N ARG A 174 -3.38 -18.49 16.19
CA ARG A 174 -2.88 -17.12 16.38
C ARG A 174 -3.06 -16.28 15.13
N GLN A 175 -2.83 -16.86 13.95
CA GLN A 175 -3.02 -16.18 12.67
C GLN A 175 -4.50 -15.87 12.41
N ASP A 176 -5.39 -16.81 12.68
CA ASP A 176 -6.83 -16.63 12.50
C ASP A 176 -7.41 -15.63 13.51
N ALA A 177 -6.95 -15.64 14.76
CA ALA A 177 -7.32 -14.63 15.77
C ALA A 177 -6.88 -13.22 15.36
N PHE A 178 -5.67 -13.08 14.82
CA PHE A 178 -5.18 -11.81 14.27
C PHE A 178 -6.05 -11.32 13.10
N ALA A 179 -6.35 -12.19 12.15
CA ALA A 179 -7.18 -11.87 10.98
C ALA A 179 -8.61 -11.46 11.41
N ALA A 180 -9.23 -12.20 12.32
CA ALA A 180 -10.54 -11.84 12.88
C ALA A 180 -10.49 -10.48 13.60
N SER A 181 -9.40 -10.18 14.31
CA SER A 181 -9.20 -8.87 14.95
C SER A 181 -9.09 -7.74 13.93
N SER A 182 -8.34 -7.92 12.83
CA SER A 182 -8.24 -6.94 11.74
C SER A 182 -9.63 -6.64 11.15
N GLN A 183 -10.45 -7.67 10.88
CA GLN A 183 -11.82 -7.51 10.38
C GLN A 183 -12.72 -6.76 11.38
N ARG A 184 -12.66 -7.09 12.67
CA ARG A 184 -13.45 -6.38 13.71
C ARG A 184 -13.07 -4.90 13.81
N LYS A 185 -11.76 -4.59 13.78
CA LYS A 185 -11.25 -3.21 13.80
C LYS A 185 -11.73 -2.43 12.58
N ALA A 186 -11.66 -3.04 11.37
CA ALA A 186 -12.13 -2.42 10.13
C ALA A 186 -13.64 -2.16 10.15
N ALA A 187 -14.44 -3.15 10.58
CA ALA A 187 -15.89 -3.00 10.72
C ALA A 187 -16.27 -1.87 11.68
N ALA A 188 -15.61 -1.78 12.84
CA ALA A 188 -15.82 -0.71 13.80
C ALA A 188 -15.43 0.67 13.23
N ALA A 189 -14.33 0.75 12.48
CA ALA A 189 -13.88 1.97 11.84
C ALA A 189 -14.85 2.45 10.75
N ILE A 190 -15.37 1.54 9.93
CA ILE A 190 -16.38 1.82 8.90
C ILE A 190 -17.68 2.31 9.54
N ALA A 191 -18.18 1.62 10.56
CA ALA A 191 -19.39 2.01 11.28
C ALA A 191 -19.26 3.40 11.92
N ALA A 192 -18.07 3.74 12.42
CA ALA A 192 -17.75 5.06 12.98
C ALA A 192 -17.45 6.13 11.91
N GLY A 193 -17.46 5.78 10.61
CA GLY A 193 -17.18 6.71 9.51
C GLY A 193 -15.73 7.19 9.42
N ARG A 194 -14.78 6.46 10.02
CA ARG A 194 -13.38 6.92 10.14
C ARG A 194 -12.66 7.06 8.81
N PHE A 195 -13.07 6.34 7.76
CA PHE A 195 -12.46 6.40 6.43
C PHE A 195 -13.05 7.47 5.51
N ARG A 196 -14.14 8.15 5.90
CA ARG A 196 -14.84 9.11 5.01
C ARG A 196 -13.96 10.26 4.54
N GLU A 197 -13.11 10.77 5.43
CA GLU A 197 -12.24 11.90 5.11
C GLU A 197 -11.00 11.51 4.28
N GLU A 198 -10.62 10.25 4.25
CA GLU A 198 -9.48 9.81 3.44
C GLU A 198 -9.89 9.31 2.06
N ILE A 199 -11.15 8.89 1.89
CA ILE A 199 -11.65 8.32 0.63
C ILE A 199 -12.08 9.41 -0.36
N VAL A 200 -11.62 9.25 -1.61
CA VAL A 200 -12.10 9.98 -2.79
C VAL A 200 -13.05 9.07 -3.56
N PRO A 201 -14.30 9.50 -3.80
CA PRO A 201 -15.24 8.73 -4.62
C PRO A 201 -14.72 8.47 -6.04
N VAL A 202 -14.95 7.26 -6.55
CA VAL A 202 -14.53 6.88 -7.90
C VAL A 202 -15.73 6.58 -8.78
N SER A 203 -15.81 7.25 -9.92
CA SER A 203 -16.84 7.03 -10.92
C SER A 203 -16.45 5.88 -11.85
N VAL A 204 -17.26 4.82 -11.88
CA VAL A 204 -17.02 3.58 -12.65
C VAL A 204 -18.01 3.52 -13.82
N PRO A 205 -17.55 3.42 -15.07
CA PRO A 205 -18.42 3.28 -16.25
C PRO A 205 -19.27 2.01 -16.19
N GLN A 206 -20.54 2.11 -16.59
CA GLN A 206 -21.48 0.99 -16.65
C GLN A 206 -22.06 0.79 -18.06
N GLY A 207 -21.21 0.88 -19.09
CA GLY A 207 -21.62 0.81 -20.49
C GLY A 207 -22.56 1.97 -20.86
N LYS A 208 -23.84 1.68 -21.18
CA LYS A 208 -24.85 2.71 -21.55
C LYS A 208 -25.58 3.31 -20.35
N LYS A 209 -25.40 2.76 -19.14
CA LYS A 209 -26.01 3.29 -17.90
C LYS A 209 -25.18 4.45 -17.34
N PRO A 210 -25.77 5.32 -16.51
CA PRO A 210 -25.01 6.31 -15.77
C PRO A 210 -23.86 5.64 -14.97
N PRO A 211 -22.71 6.29 -14.84
CA PRO A 211 -21.60 5.77 -14.06
C PRO A 211 -22.04 5.48 -12.62
N ARG A 212 -21.52 4.39 -12.03
CA ARG A 212 -21.68 4.08 -10.60
C ARG A 212 -20.58 4.81 -9.83
N VAL A 213 -20.95 5.54 -8.80
CA VAL A 213 -19.99 6.11 -7.86
C VAL A 213 -19.72 5.10 -6.74
N VAL A 214 -18.45 4.75 -6.54
CA VAL A 214 -17.98 3.85 -5.48
C VAL A 214 -17.33 4.71 -4.39
N THR A 215 -17.81 4.56 -3.16
CA THR A 215 -17.42 5.36 -1.98
C THR A 215 -16.87 4.53 -0.84
N ASP A 216 -17.06 3.23 -0.87
CA ASP A 216 -16.77 2.33 0.24
C ASP A 216 -15.79 1.23 -0.18
N ASP A 217 -14.94 0.80 0.76
CA ASP A 217 -14.07 -0.36 0.61
C ASP A 217 -14.91 -1.63 0.42
N GLU A 218 -14.58 -2.44 -0.58
CA GLU A 218 -15.38 -3.60 -1.00
C GLU A 218 -14.98 -4.88 -0.27
N GLN A 219 -13.77 -4.92 0.30
CA GLN A 219 -13.17 -6.14 0.85
C GLN A 219 -13.61 -6.49 2.28
N PRO A 220 -13.92 -5.55 3.19
CA PRO A 220 -14.20 -5.86 4.60
C PRO A 220 -15.37 -6.83 4.77
N ARG A 221 -15.20 -7.80 5.70
CA ARG A 221 -16.17 -8.86 6.03
C ARG A 221 -16.47 -8.83 7.53
N PRO A 222 -17.43 -8.00 7.97
CA PRO A 222 -17.69 -7.76 9.40
C PRO A 222 -18.12 -9.01 10.17
N GLU A 223 -18.70 -10.00 9.48
CA GLU A 223 -19.17 -11.25 10.09
C GLU A 223 -18.06 -12.30 10.27
N THR A 224 -16.82 -11.99 9.94
CA THR A 224 -15.70 -12.93 10.05
C THR A 224 -15.45 -13.31 11.52
N SER A 225 -15.42 -14.62 11.80
CA SER A 225 -15.10 -15.17 13.12
C SER A 225 -13.93 -16.17 13.03
N GLU A 226 -13.25 -16.38 14.16
CA GLU A 226 -12.17 -17.38 14.26
C GLU A 226 -12.66 -18.79 13.90
N GLN A 227 -13.91 -19.13 14.27
CA GLN A 227 -14.52 -20.43 13.95
C GLN A 227 -14.70 -20.62 12.43
N GLN A 228 -15.07 -19.56 11.71
CA GLN A 228 -15.18 -19.61 10.23
C GLN A 228 -13.80 -19.70 9.59
N LEU A 229 -12.81 -18.95 10.10
CA LEU A 229 -11.44 -18.99 9.59
C LEU A 229 -10.80 -20.37 9.78
N ALA A 230 -11.02 -21.01 10.91
CA ALA A 230 -10.51 -22.36 11.22
C ALA A 230 -10.95 -23.43 10.23
N GLN A 231 -12.08 -23.23 9.53
CA GLN A 231 -12.58 -24.16 8.51
C GLN A 231 -11.90 -24.02 7.14
N LEU A 232 -11.12 -22.96 6.93
CA LEU A 232 -10.44 -22.72 5.66
C LEU A 232 -9.25 -23.67 5.51
N ARG A 233 -9.08 -24.19 4.29
CA ARG A 233 -7.93 -25.04 3.96
C ARG A 233 -6.68 -24.19 3.78
N PRO A 234 -5.49 -24.73 4.17
CA PRO A 234 -4.22 -24.11 3.82
C PRO A 234 -4.11 -23.87 2.31
N ALA A 235 -3.59 -22.69 1.94
CA ALA A 235 -3.54 -22.29 0.52
C ALA A 235 -2.23 -22.70 -0.17
N PHE A 236 -1.12 -22.80 0.58
CA PHE A 236 0.22 -22.94 0.01
C PHE A 236 0.90 -24.26 0.38
N ARG A 237 0.62 -24.83 1.54
CA ARG A 237 1.07 -26.15 2.00
C ARG A 237 -0.16 -27.00 2.35
N PRO A 238 -0.67 -27.82 1.43
CA PRO A 238 -1.96 -28.52 1.62
C PRO A 238 -2.04 -29.46 2.83
N ALA A 239 -0.90 -30.04 3.25
CA ALA A 239 -0.87 -31.04 4.32
C ALA A 239 -0.70 -30.43 5.72
N ASP A 240 0.17 -29.45 5.85
CA ASP A 240 0.68 -28.91 7.12
C ASP A 240 0.76 -27.39 7.16
N GLY A 241 0.19 -26.70 6.17
CA GLY A 241 0.20 -25.25 6.09
C GLY A 241 -0.73 -24.59 7.10
N SER A 242 -0.41 -23.34 7.39
CA SER A 242 -1.15 -22.50 8.33
C SER A 242 -1.78 -21.27 7.65
N VAL A 243 -1.25 -20.86 6.49
CA VAL A 243 -1.69 -19.69 5.74
C VAL A 243 -2.90 -20.03 4.87
N THR A 244 -3.95 -19.24 4.99
CA THR A 244 -5.21 -19.42 4.26
C THR A 244 -5.65 -18.14 3.57
N ALA A 245 -6.67 -18.23 2.71
CA ALA A 245 -7.29 -17.05 2.12
C ALA A 245 -7.94 -16.09 3.15
N GLY A 246 -8.16 -16.54 4.38
CA GLY A 246 -8.77 -15.73 5.44
C GLY A 246 -7.77 -15.03 6.34
N ASN A 247 -6.52 -15.51 6.43
CA ASN A 247 -5.46 -14.93 7.24
C ASN A 247 -4.30 -14.34 6.40
N ALA A 248 -4.55 -14.15 5.11
CA ALA A 248 -3.71 -13.44 4.15
C ALA A 248 -4.46 -12.24 3.58
N SER A 249 -3.72 -11.22 3.11
CA SER A 249 -4.32 -10.13 2.35
C SER A 249 -4.85 -10.62 1.01
N SER A 250 -5.86 -9.95 0.48
CA SER A 250 -6.49 -10.28 -0.79
C SER A 250 -5.85 -9.55 -1.97
N LEU A 251 -6.26 -9.93 -3.18
CA LEU A 251 -5.92 -9.25 -4.44
C LEU A 251 -6.88 -8.08 -4.63
N ASN A 252 -6.36 -6.88 -4.93
CA ASN A 252 -7.17 -5.68 -4.89
C ASN A 252 -6.75 -4.64 -5.95
N ASP A 253 -7.67 -3.73 -6.21
CA ASP A 253 -7.49 -2.55 -7.04
C ASP A 253 -7.60 -1.29 -6.18
N GLY A 254 -6.74 -0.31 -6.39
CA GLY A 254 -6.82 0.94 -5.63
C GLY A 254 -5.66 1.89 -5.90
N ALA A 255 -5.80 3.12 -5.40
CA ALA A 255 -4.76 4.13 -5.46
C ALA A 255 -4.76 5.00 -4.19
N ALA A 256 -3.60 5.54 -3.84
CA ALA A 256 -3.44 6.48 -2.74
C ALA A 256 -2.40 7.54 -3.10
N ALA A 257 -2.58 8.77 -2.62
CA ALA A 257 -1.70 9.88 -2.90
C ALA A 257 -1.58 10.84 -1.71
N VAL A 258 -0.41 11.43 -1.57
CA VAL A 258 -0.11 12.54 -0.65
C VAL A 258 0.50 13.71 -1.42
N LEU A 259 0.19 14.93 -0.98
CA LEU A 259 0.83 16.15 -1.47
C LEU A 259 1.91 16.57 -0.49
N LEU A 260 3.11 16.74 -1.00
CA LEU A 260 4.32 17.04 -0.24
C LEU A 260 4.93 18.36 -0.66
N MET A 261 5.37 19.13 0.32
CA MET A 261 6.17 20.36 0.12
C MET A 261 6.90 20.71 1.41
N ARG A 262 7.75 21.71 1.36
CA ARG A 262 8.36 22.26 2.57
C ARG A 262 7.31 22.88 3.48
N VAL A 263 7.52 22.81 4.80
CA VAL A 263 6.60 23.40 5.80
C VAL A 263 6.42 24.89 5.62
N ASP A 264 7.50 25.64 5.31
CA ASP A 264 7.42 27.08 5.05
C ASP A 264 6.58 27.38 3.80
N LYS A 265 6.73 26.57 2.74
CA LYS A 265 5.92 26.69 1.51
C LYS A 265 4.44 26.41 1.77
N ALA A 266 4.13 25.37 2.57
CA ALA A 266 2.75 25.07 2.94
C ALA A 266 2.10 26.27 3.69
N ARG A 267 2.85 26.89 4.62
CA ARG A 267 2.37 28.08 5.35
C ARG A 267 2.19 29.30 4.43
N GLU A 268 3.13 29.53 3.50
CA GLU A 268 3.02 30.60 2.50
C GLU A 268 1.74 30.46 1.66
N LEU A 269 1.38 29.23 1.30
CA LEU A 269 0.19 28.93 0.52
C LEU A 269 -1.10 28.80 1.36
N GLY A 270 -1.03 28.99 2.68
CA GLY A 270 -2.18 28.83 3.59
C GLY A 270 -2.70 27.41 3.70
N LEU A 271 -1.87 26.40 3.34
CA LEU A 271 -2.25 24.99 3.38
C LEU A 271 -1.97 24.38 4.76
N PRO A 272 -2.80 23.42 5.21
CA PRO A 272 -2.60 22.74 6.48
C PRO A 272 -1.34 21.86 6.45
N VAL A 273 -0.67 21.74 7.58
CA VAL A 273 0.39 20.73 7.79
C VAL A 273 -0.23 19.60 8.60
N LEU A 274 -0.62 18.51 7.91
CA LEU A 274 -1.22 17.35 8.55
C LEU A 274 -0.20 16.55 9.38
N ALA A 275 1.00 16.36 8.82
CA ALA A 275 2.14 15.75 9.49
C ALA A 275 3.43 16.18 8.81
N ARG A 276 4.55 16.04 9.50
CA ARG A 276 5.92 16.18 8.94
C ARG A 276 6.54 14.81 8.80
N ILE A 277 7.28 14.59 7.70
CA ILE A 277 8.07 13.37 7.52
C ILE A 277 9.42 13.59 8.19
N VAL A 278 9.68 12.82 9.25
CA VAL A 278 10.90 12.94 10.05
C VAL A 278 12.02 12.12 9.44
N SER A 279 11.78 10.83 9.24
CA SER A 279 12.78 9.91 8.69
C SER A 279 12.13 8.83 7.82
N SER A 280 12.97 8.12 7.09
CA SER A 280 12.60 6.88 6.40
C SER A 280 13.80 5.96 6.25
N ALA A 281 13.56 4.66 6.11
CA ALA A 281 14.58 3.67 5.85
C ALA A 281 14.05 2.54 4.97
N VAL A 282 14.94 2.00 4.15
CA VAL A 282 14.74 0.76 3.40
C VAL A 282 15.80 -0.23 3.84
N ALA A 283 15.43 -1.47 4.06
CA ALA A 283 16.34 -2.54 4.46
C ALA A 283 16.08 -3.81 3.66
N GLY A 284 17.14 -4.56 3.38
CA GLY A 284 17.08 -5.90 2.81
C GLY A 284 17.10 -6.97 3.88
N VAL A 285 16.45 -8.11 3.61
CA VAL A 285 16.49 -9.35 4.38
C VAL A 285 16.50 -10.53 3.42
N ASP A 286 16.73 -11.74 3.92
CA ASP A 286 16.64 -12.95 3.10
C ASP A 286 15.25 -13.04 2.44
N PRO A 287 15.18 -13.24 1.11
CA PRO A 287 13.90 -13.36 0.40
C PRO A 287 12.97 -14.43 0.97
N SER A 288 13.51 -15.55 1.46
CA SER A 288 12.72 -16.66 2.01
C SER A 288 11.92 -16.30 3.26
N VAL A 289 12.28 -15.21 3.92
CA VAL A 289 11.61 -14.64 5.10
C VAL A 289 11.30 -13.16 4.92
N MET A 290 10.95 -12.75 3.71
CA MET A 290 10.73 -11.36 3.32
C MET A 290 9.83 -10.57 4.29
N GLY A 291 8.89 -11.25 4.96
CA GLY A 291 7.90 -10.62 5.84
C GLY A 291 8.49 -9.94 7.07
N ILE A 292 9.74 -10.26 7.49
CA ILE A 292 10.43 -9.55 8.59
C ILE A 292 11.23 -8.33 8.13
N GLY A 293 11.21 -7.98 6.84
CA GLY A 293 11.84 -6.76 6.31
C GLY A 293 11.51 -5.49 7.11
N PRO A 294 10.26 -5.28 7.58
CA PRO A 294 9.88 -4.17 8.43
C PRO A 294 10.73 -3.99 9.68
N VAL A 295 11.22 -5.06 10.28
CA VAL A 295 11.99 -5.01 11.54
C VAL A 295 13.23 -4.13 11.39
N SER A 296 14.07 -4.43 10.42
CA SER A 296 15.30 -3.67 10.16
C SER A 296 14.98 -2.25 9.66
N ALA A 297 13.95 -2.09 8.84
CA ALA A 297 13.54 -0.79 8.33
C ALA A 297 13.02 0.12 9.46
N CYS A 298 12.18 -0.40 10.37
CA CYS A 298 11.68 0.34 11.53
C CYS A 298 12.81 0.76 12.47
N ARG A 299 13.72 -0.16 12.84
CA ARG A 299 14.86 0.16 13.69
C ARG A 299 15.71 1.29 13.11
N GLN A 300 16.01 1.23 11.82
CA GLN A 300 16.78 2.29 11.15
C GLN A 300 16.00 3.61 11.05
N ALA A 301 14.69 3.58 10.76
CA ALA A 301 13.88 4.78 10.69
C ALA A 301 13.76 5.46 12.06
N LEU A 302 13.51 4.69 13.12
CA LEU A 302 13.46 5.19 14.50
C LEU A 302 14.81 5.77 14.93
N GLN A 303 15.92 5.08 14.64
CA GLN A 303 17.26 5.58 14.94
C GLN A 303 17.54 6.93 14.24
N ARG A 304 17.15 7.07 12.97
CA ARG A 304 17.31 8.33 12.21
C ARG A 304 16.42 9.45 12.74
N ALA A 305 15.27 9.11 13.30
CA ALA A 305 14.36 10.06 13.94
C ALA A 305 14.83 10.45 15.37
N GLY A 306 15.75 9.70 15.96
CA GLY A 306 16.14 9.84 17.38
C GLY A 306 15.03 9.40 18.34
N TRP A 307 14.18 8.44 17.93
CA TRP A 307 13.04 7.95 18.71
C TRP A 307 13.23 6.50 19.14
N THR A 308 12.66 6.16 20.29
CA THR A 308 12.39 4.78 20.67
C THR A 308 11.03 4.35 20.16
N LEU A 309 10.78 3.04 20.09
CA LEU A 309 9.49 2.52 19.63
C LEU A 309 8.34 2.87 20.59
N ASP A 310 8.62 2.91 21.89
CA ASP A 310 7.63 3.24 22.95
C ASP A 310 7.08 4.67 22.82
N GLU A 311 7.88 5.58 22.25
CA GLU A 311 7.48 6.96 22.00
C GLU A 311 6.51 7.10 20.80
N VAL A 312 6.35 6.03 20.00
CA VAL A 312 5.41 6.03 18.86
C VAL A 312 3.99 5.83 19.38
N ASP A 313 3.09 6.73 19.00
CA ASP A 313 1.69 6.71 19.44
C ASP A 313 0.83 5.77 18.57
N LEU A 314 1.09 5.73 17.26
CA LEU A 314 0.33 4.96 16.27
C LEU A 314 1.26 4.32 15.23
N ILE A 315 0.92 3.09 14.86
CA ILE A 315 1.66 2.31 13.86
C ILE A 315 0.67 1.81 12.81
N GLU A 316 0.95 2.07 11.55
CA GLU A 316 0.33 1.40 10.42
C GLU A 316 1.34 0.44 9.80
N ALA A 317 1.14 -0.85 10.01
CA ALA A 317 1.95 -1.93 9.47
C ALA A 317 1.12 -2.74 8.47
N ASN A 318 1.56 -2.83 7.23
CA ASN A 318 0.80 -3.57 6.23
C ASN A 318 0.73 -5.06 6.57
N GLU A 319 -0.47 -5.60 6.51
CA GLU A 319 -0.77 -7.00 6.82
C GLU A 319 -0.76 -7.82 5.52
N ALA A 320 0.40 -8.12 4.96
CA ALA A 320 0.48 -9.00 3.79
C ALA A 320 -0.02 -10.41 4.14
N PHE A 321 0.37 -10.90 5.32
CA PHE A 321 -0.09 -12.14 5.95
C PHE A 321 -0.20 -11.93 7.46
N ALA A 322 -1.13 -12.59 8.12
CA ALA A 322 -1.26 -12.53 9.58
C ALA A 322 0.03 -12.99 10.28
N VAL A 323 0.61 -14.10 9.82
CA VAL A 323 1.87 -14.62 10.35
C VAL A 323 3.01 -13.62 10.22
N GLN A 324 3.07 -12.91 9.10
CA GLN A 324 4.09 -11.89 8.85
C GLN A 324 3.94 -10.71 9.83
N ALA A 325 2.71 -10.22 10.03
CA ALA A 325 2.44 -9.14 10.97
C ALA A 325 2.76 -9.55 12.43
N LEU A 326 2.42 -10.78 12.81
CA LEU A 326 2.74 -11.36 14.11
C LEU A 326 4.26 -11.51 14.31
N ALA A 327 5.00 -12.00 13.32
CA ALA A 327 6.46 -12.14 13.40
C ALA A 327 7.14 -10.77 13.58
N VAL A 328 6.70 -9.75 12.85
CA VAL A 328 7.22 -8.39 13.02
C VAL A 328 6.91 -7.87 14.43
N GLY A 329 5.68 -8.11 14.93
CA GLY A 329 5.26 -7.74 16.29
C GLY A 329 6.13 -8.38 17.38
N GLN A 330 6.44 -9.68 17.23
CA GLN A 330 7.33 -10.39 18.15
C GLN A 330 8.76 -9.83 18.14
N LEU A 331 9.30 -9.51 16.97
CA LEU A 331 10.69 -9.03 16.82
C LEU A 331 10.90 -7.57 17.22
N LEU A 332 9.85 -6.76 17.13
CA LEU A 332 9.87 -5.35 17.55
C LEU A 332 9.33 -5.15 18.96
N GLU A 333 8.62 -6.13 19.51
CA GLU A 333 7.97 -6.06 20.83
C GLU A 333 7.02 -4.84 20.95
N TRP A 334 6.35 -4.47 19.85
CA TRP A 334 5.46 -3.32 19.85
C TRP A 334 4.15 -3.57 20.60
N ASP A 335 3.55 -2.49 21.09
CA ASP A 335 2.21 -2.53 21.65
C ASP A 335 1.18 -2.73 20.55
N SER A 336 0.51 -3.89 20.51
CA SER A 336 -0.50 -4.25 19.51
C SER A 336 -1.72 -3.32 19.51
N GLU A 337 -2.00 -2.63 20.61
CA GLU A 337 -3.12 -1.68 20.70
C GLU A 337 -2.83 -0.38 19.93
N LYS A 338 -1.56 -0.10 19.62
CA LYS A 338 -1.14 1.03 18.78
C LYS A 338 -1.09 0.67 17.29
N VAL A 339 -1.21 -0.62 16.92
CA VAL A 339 -1.00 -1.11 15.55
C VAL A 339 -2.33 -1.33 14.84
N ASN A 340 -2.44 -0.78 13.62
CA ASN A 340 -3.59 -0.97 12.73
C ASN A 340 -4.92 -0.82 13.48
N VAL A 341 -5.07 0.29 14.17
CA VAL A 341 -6.20 0.53 15.08
C VAL A 341 -7.56 0.59 14.38
N ASN A 342 -7.55 0.71 13.06
CA ASN A 342 -8.72 0.70 12.19
C ASN A 342 -8.78 -0.57 11.28
N GLY A 343 -8.04 -1.61 11.63
CA GLY A 343 -7.83 -2.78 10.76
C GLY A 343 -6.76 -2.52 9.70
N GLY A 344 -6.25 -3.58 9.09
CA GLY A 344 -5.19 -3.52 8.08
C GLY A 344 -5.56 -4.25 6.79
N ALA A 345 -4.56 -4.64 6.00
CA ALA A 345 -4.75 -5.14 4.64
C ALA A 345 -5.49 -6.49 4.56
N ILE A 346 -5.50 -7.30 5.60
CA ILE A 346 -6.31 -8.53 5.65
C ILE A 346 -7.80 -8.18 5.55
N ALA A 347 -8.22 -7.10 6.19
CA ALA A 347 -9.60 -6.64 6.16
C ALA A 347 -9.87 -5.69 5.00
N LEU A 348 -8.99 -4.70 4.77
CA LEU A 348 -9.21 -3.62 3.81
C LEU A 348 -8.77 -3.96 2.39
N GLY A 349 -7.80 -4.88 2.23
CA GLY A 349 -7.22 -5.23 0.94
C GLY A 349 -5.81 -4.69 0.72
N HIS A 350 -5.12 -5.25 -0.30
CA HIS A 350 -3.71 -4.99 -0.58
C HIS A 350 -3.42 -4.72 -2.06
N PRO A 351 -3.84 -3.57 -2.61
CA PRO A 351 -3.40 -3.14 -3.96
C PRO A 351 -1.90 -2.81 -3.88
N ILE A 352 -1.05 -3.77 -4.32
CA ILE A 352 0.37 -3.84 -3.94
C ILE A 352 1.17 -2.56 -4.20
N GLY A 353 1.01 -1.93 -5.37
CA GLY A 353 1.71 -0.68 -5.70
C GLY A 353 1.22 0.54 -4.92
N ALA A 354 -0.04 0.52 -4.44
CA ALA A 354 -0.66 1.63 -3.71
C ALA A 354 -0.51 1.53 -2.19
N SER A 355 -0.35 0.31 -1.66
CA SER A 355 -0.47 0.03 -0.22
C SER A 355 0.48 0.83 0.65
N GLY A 356 1.71 1.06 0.20
CA GLY A 356 2.67 1.86 0.97
C GLY A 356 2.23 3.30 1.20
N CYS A 357 1.54 3.93 0.24
CA CYS A 357 0.95 5.24 0.43
C CYS A 357 -0.38 5.15 1.18
N ARG A 358 -1.20 4.10 0.96
CA ARG A 358 -2.45 3.86 1.67
C ARG A 358 -2.25 3.87 3.19
N ILE A 359 -1.22 3.20 3.69
CA ILE A 359 -0.94 3.19 5.14
C ILE A 359 -0.52 4.56 5.66
N ILE A 360 0.19 5.38 4.88
CA ILE A 360 0.48 6.78 5.23
C ILE A 360 -0.81 7.60 5.33
N VAL A 361 -1.72 7.44 4.37
CA VAL A 361 -3.01 8.14 4.37
C VAL A 361 -3.80 7.82 5.64
N SER A 362 -4.00 6.53 5.94
CA SER A 362 -4.74 6.10 7.14
C SER A 362 -4.05 6.56 8.43
N LEU A 363 -2.71 6.46 8.51
CA LEU A 363 -1.94 6.92 9.67
C LEU A 363 -2.12 8.42 9.91
N VAL A 364 -1.98 9.26 8.88
CA VAL A 364 -2.12 10.71 9.00
C VAL A 364 -3.52 11.09 9.50
N HIS A 365 -4.58 10.52 8.92
CA HIS A 365 -5.95 10.78 9.35
C HIS A 365 -6.21 10.33 10.79
N GLU A 366 -5.69 9.17 11.19
CA GLU A 366 -5.86 8.67 12.56
C GLU A 366 -5.04 9.50 13.58
N MET A 367 -3.84 9.94 13.21
CA MET A 367 -3.06 10.88 14.02
C MET A 367 -3.83 12.19 14.27
N GLN A 368 -4.48 12.75 13.24
CA GLN A 368 -5.30 13.95 13.39
C GLN A 368 -6.47 13.70 14.35
N ARG A 369 -7.21 12.59 14.15
CA ARG A 369 -8.39 12.25 14.93
C ARG A 369 -8.10 12.04 16.41
N ARG A 370 -7.00 11.35 16.75
CA ARG A 370 -6.63 11.05 18.14
C ARG A 370 -5.78 12.12 18.80
N GLY A 371 -5.31 13.11 18.06
CA GLY A 371 -4.32 14.04 18.59
C GLY A 371 -2.94 13.40 18.80
N ALA A 372 -2.65 12.26 18.12
CA ALA A 372 -1.38 11.57 18.23
C ALA A 372 -0.24 12.39 17.63
N SER A 373 0.93 12.37 18.26
CA SER A 373 2.09 13.19 17.89
C SER A 373 3.07 12.45 16.99
N LYS A 374 3.36 11.17 17.26
CA LYS A 374 4.35 10.35 16.58
C LYS A 374 3.71 9.14 15.91
N GLY A 375 3.95 8.97 14.62
CA GLY A 375 3.44 7.86 13.83
C GLY A 375 4.55 7.10 13.11
N LEU A 376 4.33 5.81 12.88
CA LEU A 376 5.22 4.92 12.13
C LEU A 376 4.41 4.15 11.08
N ALA A 377 4.81 4.24 9.82
CA ALA A 377 4.28 3.42 8.74
C ALA A 377 5.35 2.44 8.25
N THR A 378 4.99 1.17 8.05
CA THR A 378 5.94 0.16 7.57
C THR A 378 5.27 -0.95 6.79
N LEU A 379 6.02 -1.56 5.87
CA LEU A 379 5.60 -2.76 5.16
C LEU A 379 6.79 -3.57 4.63
N CYS A 380 6.55 -4.87 4.45
CA CYS A 380 7.45 -5.77 3.74
C CYS A 380 7.27 -5.63 2.23
N GLY A 381 8.26 -6.06 1.47
CA GLY A 381 8.21 -6.16 0.02
C GLY A 381 8.77 -7.49 -0.46
N GLY A 382 8.15 -8.07 -1.47
CA GLY A 382 8.66 -9.27 -2.13
C GLY A 382 10.13 -9.12 -2.53
N GLY A 383 10.87 -10.23 -2.59
CA GLY A 383 12.31 -10.22 -2.82
C GLY A 383 13.15 -9.86 -1.59
N GLY A 384 12.55 -9.86 -0.38
CA GLY A 384 13.29 -9.67 0.87
C GLY A 384 13.59 -8.22 1.21
N GLN A 385 12.59 -7.35 1.16
CA GLN A 385 12.74 -5.93 1.49
C GLN A 385 11.75 -5.46 2.55
N GLY A 386 12.13 -4.40 3.26
CA GLY A 386 11.25 -3.66 4.16
C GLY A 386 11.46 -2.17 4.00
N ILE A 387 10.42 -1.39 4.18
CA ILE A 387 10.47 0.06 4.19
C ILE A 387 9.68 0.61 5.37
N ALA A 388 10.18 1.65 6.00
CA ALA A 388 9.52 2.33 7.11
C ALA A 388 9.66 3.85 7.00
N MET A 389 8.70 4.58 7.55
CA MET A 389 8.67 6.03 7.58
C MET A 389 8.07 6.51 8.90
N THR A 390 8.74 7.49 9.55
CA THR A 390 8.26 8.14 10.76
C THR A 390 7.64 9.49 10.45
N LEU A 391 6.50 9.76 11.07
CA LEU A 391 5.73 10.97 10.93
C LEU A 391 5.59 11.69 12.26
N GLN A 392 5.56 13.02 12.24
CA GLN A 392 5.30 13.86 13.41
C GLN A 392 4.23 14.90 13.08
N ARG A 393 3.24 15.02 13.94
CA ARG A 393 2.21 16.05 13.86
C ARG A 393 2.63 17.32 14.60
#